data_c9c26fc2a8e18cd51e0bf1477f2c2e0d
#
_entry.id   c9c26fc2a8e18cd51e0bf1477f2c2e0d
#
_cell.length_a   1.000
_cell.length_b   1.000
_cell.length_c   1.000
_cell.angle_alpha   90.00
_cell.angle_beta   90.00
_cell.angle_gamma   90.00
#
_symmetry.space_group_name_H-M   'P 1'
#
loop_
_entity.id
_entity.type
_entity.pdbx_description
1 polymer ?
#
loop_
_entity_poly.entity_id
_entity_poly.type
_entity_poly.pdbx_seq_one_letter_code
_entity_poly.pdbx_strand_id
1 'polypeptide(L)'
;MLKRQYGIFKYPNGDIRLSIKFLDEKYQTLGEFFITEVNDFYLDVREALESVISGNMEEYAFDGNMLGIEIGKEITEVYFQFEEEILGEPCFISTDELYKLVIEWKEMEEKMHRGEDIFPLMIED
;
A
#
# COMPACT_ATOMS: atom_id res chain seq x y z
N MET A 1 5.95 -8.42 11.75
CA MET A 1 5.54 -7.64 10.59
C MET A 1 5.17 -8.54 9.43
N LEU A 2 4.43 -8.06 8.46
CA LEU A 2 3.96 -8.87 7.34
C LEU A 2 5.08 -9.26 6.39
N LYS A 3 5.19 -10.55 6.10
CA LYS A 3 6.13 -11.02 5.08
C LYS A 3 5.67 -10.52 3.72
N ARG A 4 6.59 -9.95 2.97
CA ARG A 4 6.28 -9.30 1.71
C ARG A 4 7.43 -9.38 0.74
N GLN A 5 7.11 -9.38 -0.54
CA GLN A 5 8.10 -9.40 -1.60
C GLN A 5 7.90 -8.21 -2.52
N TYR A 6 8.94 -7.42 -2.71
CA TYR A 6 8.97 -6.35 -3.68
C TYR A 6 9.51 -6.85 -5.00
N GLY A 7 8.97 -6.34 -6.09
CA GLY A 7 9.43 -6.64 -7.43
C GLY A 7 9.27 -5.46 -8.36
N ILE A 8 9.69 -5.64 -9.60
CA ILE A 8 9.57 -4.62 -10.64
C ILE A 8 8.71 -5.17 -11.76
N PHE A 9 7.67 -4.41 -12.14
CA PHE A 9 6.87 -4.69 -13.31
C PHE A 9 7.34 -3.82 -14.46
N LYS A 10 7.64 -4.44 -15.60
CA LYS A 10 8.09 -3.73 -16.81
C LYS A 10 6.99 -3.74 -17.85
N TYR A 11 6.64 -2.54 -18.31
CA TYR A 11 5.69 -2.40 -19.41
C TYR A 11 6.40 -2.51 -20.76
N PRO A 12 5.65 -2.88 -21.83
CA PRO A 12 6.24 -2.99 -23.18
C PRO A 12 6.91 -1.71 -23.68
N ASN A 13 6.45 -0.54 -23.21
CA ASN A 13 7.04 0.76 -23.60
C ASN A 13 8.33 1.10 -22.85
N GLY A 14 8.78 0.23 -21.94
CA GLY A 14 10.00 0.46 -21.17
C GLY A 14 9.78 1.07 -19.79
N ASP A 15 8.55 1.49 -19.46
CA ASP A 15 8.24 2.01 -18.12
C ASP A 15 8.33 0.89 -17.09
N ILE A 16 8.74 1.27 -15.89
CA ILE A 16 8.82 0.34 -14.77
C ILE A 16 7.94 0.84 -13.62
N ARG A 17 7.38 -0.12 -12.87
CA ARG A 17 6.61 0.15 -11.68
C ARG A 17 7.01 -0.81 -10.57
N LEU A 18 7.02 -0.30 -9.34
CA LEU A 18 7.23 -1.14 -8.18
C LEU A 18 5.99 -2.01 -7.95
N SER A 19 6.21 -3.26 -7.56
CA SER A 19 5.14 -4.16 -7.15
C SER A 19 5.43 -4.70 -5.76
N ILE A 20 4.38 -5.09 -5.06
CA ILE A 20 4.47 -5.75 -3.76
C ILE A 20 3.49 -6.90 -3.70
N LYS A 21 3.90 -7.98 -3.05
CA LYS A 21 3.06 -9.13 -2.78
C LYS A 21 3.20 -9.50 -1.31
N PHE A 22 2.09 -9.53 -0.60
CA PHE A 22 2.06 -10.08 0.76
C PHE A 22 1.87 -11.59 0.67
N LEU A 23 2.64 -12.34 1.45
CA LEU A 23 2.62 -13.79 1.37
C LEU A 23 1.35 -14.41 1.96
N ASP A 24 0.75 -13.74 2.95
CA ASP A 24 -0.51 -14.15 3.53
C ASP A 24 -1.66 -13.65 2.64
N GLU A 25 -2.47 -14.58 2.13
CA GLU A 25 -3.56 -14.28 1.20
C GLU A 25 -4.58 -13.29 1.74
N LYS A 26 -4.78 -13.22 3.05
CA LYS A 26 -5.73 -12.27 3.63
C LYS A 26 -5.33 -10.81 3.42
N TYR A 27 -4.09 -10.56 3.02
CA TYR A 27 -3.58 -9.22 2.71
C TYR A 27 -3.47 -8.95 1.20
N GLN A 28 -4.10 -9.76 0.37
CA GLN A 28 -4.07 -9.54 -1.08
C GLN A 28 -4.66 -8.18 -1.47
N THR A 29 -5.75 -7.78 -0.85
CA THR A 29 -6.38 -6.47 -1.09
C THR A 29 -5.44 -5.33 -0.71
N LEU A 30 -4.66 -5.50 0.37
CA LEU A 30 -3.64 -4.53 0.76
C LEU A 30 -2.57 -4.38 -0.33
N GLY A 31 -2.12 -5.48 -0.91
CA GLY A 31 -1.16 -5.46 -2.02
C GLY A 31 -1.69 -4.66 -3.20
N GLU A 32 -2.92 -4.89 -3.59
CA GLU A 32 -3.57 -4.15 -4.67
C GLU A 32 -3.66 -2.65 -4.35
N PHE A 33 -3.94 -2.30 -3.10
CA PHE A 33 -3.98 -0.91 -2.68
C PHE A 33 -2.64 -0.21 -2.92
N PHE A 34 -1.53 -0.86 -2.60
CA PHE A 34 -0.20 -0.29 -2.84
C PHE A 34 0.07 -0.09 -4.32
N ILE A 35 -0.18 -1.12 -5.13
CA ILE A 35 0.15 -1.11 -6.55
C ILE A 35 -0.68 -0.06 -7.30
N THR A 36 -1.94 0.08 -6.98
CA THR A 36 -2.85 0.98 -7.68
C THR A 36 -2.93 2.37 -7.05
N GLU A 37 -3.13 2.46 -5.74
CA GLU A 37 -3.44 3.74 -5.10
C GLU A 37 -2.22 4.42 -4.50
N VAL A 38 -1.39 3.72 -3.74
CA VAL A 38 -0.20 4.34 -3.15
C VAL A 38 0.77 4.78 -4.24
N ASN A 39 0.85 4.00 -5.30
CA ASN A 39 1.70 4.35 -6.44
C ASN A 39 1.31 5.72 -7.05
N ASP A 40 0.03 5.99 -7.18
CA ASP A 40 -0.47 7.22 -7.82
C ASP A 40 -0.74 8.36 -6.82
N PHE A 41 -1.07 8.03 -5.56
CA PHE A 41 -1.53 9.00 -4.57
C PHE A 41 -0.71 8.93 -3.26
N TYR A 42 0.59 8.71 -3.37
CA TYR A 42 1.44 8.53 -2.20
C TYR A 42 1.28 9.65 -1.16
N LEU A 43 1.36 10.90 -1.60
CA LEU A 43 1.27 12.04 -0.68
C LEU A 43 -0.08 12.12 0.01
N ASP A 44 -1.16 11.88 -0.74
CA ASP A 44 -2.51 11.94 -0.18
C ASP A 44 -2.72 10.85 0.87
N VAL A 45 -2.26 9.64 0.59
CA VAL A 45 -2.35 8.51 1.52
C VAL A 45 -1.52 8.77 2.77
N ARG A 46 -0.29 9.22 2.60
CA ARG A 46 0.61 9.54 3.70
C ARG A 46 0.03 10.62 4.60
N GLU A 47 -0.45 11.73 4.02
CA GLU A 47 -1.03 12.82 4.79
C GLU A 47 -2.29 12.40 5.53
N ALA A 48 -3.14 11.57 4.92
CA ALA A 48 -4.31 11.03 5.56
C ALA A 48 -3.95 10.20 6.80
N LEU A 49 -2.96 9.32 6.67
CA LEU A 49 -2.46 8.52 7.80
C LEU A 49 -1.87 9.40 8.90
N GLU A 50 -1.05 10.38 8.53
CA GLU A 50 -0.43 11.29 9.48
C GLU A 50 -1.45 12.12 10.25
N SER A 51 -2.54 12.51 9.60
CA SER A 51 -3.62 13.27 10.23
C SER A 51 -4.28 12.51 11.38
N VAL A 52 -4.44 11.20 11.22
CA VAL A 52 -5.03 10.37 12.27
C VAL A 52 -4.00 10.00 13.35
N ILE A 53 -2.79 9.61 12.93
CA ILE A 53 -1.72 9.22 13.85
C ILE A 53 -1.32 10.38 14.76
N SER A 54 -1.26 11.60 14.22
CA SER A 54 -0.91 12.80 15.00
C SER A 54 -2.03 13.26 15.95
N GLY A 55 -3.24 12.71 15.78
CA GLY A 55 -4.39 13.11 16.59
C GLY A 55 -5.15 14.33 16.06
N ASN A 56 -4.76 14.87 14.91
CA ASN A 56 -5.48 15.99 14.29
C ASN A 56 -6.91 15.58 13.89
N MET A 57 -7.09 14.34 13.51
CA MET A 57 -8.38 13.75 13.17
C MET A 57 -8.54 12.42 13.90
N GLU A 58 -9.77 12.11 14.33
CA GLU A 58 -10.04 10.83 14.98
C GLU A 58 -10.11 9.70 13.96
N GLU A 59 -10.62 10.01 12.78
CA GLU A 59 -10.74 9.06 11.67
C GLU A 59 -10.70 9.82 10.36
N TYR A 60 -10.34 9.16 9.29
CA TYR A 60 -10.27 9.76 7.97
C TYR A 60 -10.47 8.69 6.91
N ALA A 61 -11.24 9.00 5.88
CA ALA A 61 -11.43 8.11 4.75
C ALA A 61 -10.74 8.70 3.52
N PHE A 62 -10.00 7.86 2.80
CA PHE A 62 -9.39 8.23 1.53
C PHE A 62 -9.88 7.25 0.46
N ASP A 63 -10.43 7.78 -0.62
CA ASP A 63 -10.89 7.01 -1.76
C ASP A 63 -9.99 7.30 -2.96
N GLY A 64 -9.33 6.24 -3.46
CA GLY A 64 -8.55 6.31 -4.68
C GLY A 64 -9.41 6.03 -5.91
N ASN A 65 -8.81 5.49 -6.95
CA ASN A 65 -9.52 5.16 -8.19
C ASN A 65 -10.36 3.88 -8.06
N MET A 66 -9.82 2.85 -7.43
CA MET A 66 -10.49 1.54 -7.29
C MET A 66 -10.63 1.12 -5.84
N LEU A 67 -9.64 1.43 -5.02
CA LEU A 67 -9.62 1.06 -3.61
C LEU A 67 -9.67 2.30 -2.74
N GLY A 68 -10.11 2.11 -1.50
CA GLY A 68 -10.12 3.14 -0.50
C GLY A 68 -9.67 2.60 0.84
N ILE A 69 -9.45 3.50 1.78
CA ILE A 69 -9.14 3.15 3.16
C ILE A 69 -9.98 3.97 4.12
N GLU A 70 -10.41 3.33 5.19
CA GLU A 70 -10.99 4.01 6.35
C GLU A 70 -9.98 3.89 7.48
N ILE A 71 -9.40 5.02 7.86
CA ILE A 71 -8.32 5.09 8.83
C ILE A 71 -8.89 5.39 10.21
N GLY A 72 -8.71 4.44 11.15
CA GLY A 72 -8.95 4.66 12.56
C GLY A 72 -7.62 4.79 13.29
N LYS A 73 -7.65 5.18 14.57
CA LYS A 73 -6.43 5.36 15.36
C LYS A 73 -5.61 4.08 15.48
N GLU A 74 -6.27 2.94 15.63
CA GLU A 74 -5.61 1.66 15.82
C GLU A 74 -5.65 0.78 14.57
N ILE A 75 -6.79 0.74 13.89
CA ILE A 75 -7.03 -0.15 12.76
C ILE A 75 -7.48 0.64 11.54
N THR A 76 -6.97 0.25 10.40
CA THR A 76 -7.39 0.76 9.10
C THR A 76 -8.01 -0.36 8.29
N GLU A 77 -9.15 -0.09 7.67
CA GLU A 77 -9.79 -0.98 6.72
C GLU A 77 -9.41 -0.60 5.30
N VAL A 78 -8.98 -1.59 4.50
CA VAL A 78 -8.65 -1.42 3.08
C VAL A 78 -9.67 -2.20 2.27
N TYR A 79 -10.32 -1.55 1.31
CA TYR A 79 -11.44 -2.15 0.58
C TYR A 79 -11.46 -1.73 -0.88
N PHE A 80 -12.07 -2.56 -1.72
CA PHE A 80 -12.44 -2.17 -3.08
C PHE A 80 -13.72 -1.36 -3.04
N GLN A 81 -13.76 -0.24 -3.75
CA GLN A 81 -14.94 0.63 -3.79
C GLN A 81 -16.06 0.06 -4.64
N PHE A 82 -15.72 -0.80 -5.61
CA PHE A 82 -16.64 -1.36 -6.58
C PHE A 82 -16.36 -2.84 -6.74
N GLU A 83 -17.43 -3.62 -7.04
CA GLU A 83 -17.31 -5.02 -7.42
C GLU A 83 -16.51 -5.87 -6.42
N GLU A 84 -16.68 -5.59 -5.13
CA GLU A 84 -15.95 -6.27 -4.05
C GLU A 84 -16.11 -7.80 -4.12
N GLU A 85 -17.30 -8.28 -4.48
CA GLU A 85 -17.58 -9.71 -4.61
C GLU A 85 -16.70 -10.40 -5.66
N ILE A 86 -16.26 -9.64 -6.66
CA ILE A 86 -15.42 -10.15 -7.75
C ILE A 86 -13.96 -9.89 -7.51
N LEU A 87 -13.62 -8.68 -7.04
CA LEU A 87 -12.23 -8.23 -6.93
C LEU A 87 -11.55 -8.66 -5.64
N GLY A 88 -12.29 -8.74 -4.54
CA GLY A 88 -11.74 -9.20 -3.28
C GLY A 88 -12.41 -8.60 -2.06
N GLU A 89 -12.22 -9.27 -0.93
CA GLU A 89 -12.76 -8.84 0.35
C GLU A 89 -11.90 -7.75 0.99
N PRO A 90 -12.49 -6.90 1.86
CA PRO A 90 -11.71 -5.93 2.59
C PRO A 90 -10.73 -6.62 3.54
N CYS A 91 -9.64 -5.94 3.86
CA CYS A 91 -8.71 -6.41 4.87
C CYS A 91 -8.46 -5.31 5.89
N PHE A 92 -8.02 -5.74 7.07
CA PHE A 92 -7.77 -4.85 8.20
C PHE A 92 -6.29 -4.93 8.59
N ILE A 93 -5.70 -3.79 8.88
CA ILE A 93 -4.30 -3.71 9.28
C ILE A 93 -4.16 -2.62 10.35
N SER A 94 -3.21 -2.81 11.27
CA SER A 94 -2.85 -1.76 12.21
C SER A 94 -2.49 -0.49 11.46
N THR A 95 -3.02 0.64 11.90
CA THR A 95 -2.75 1.95 11.25
C THR A 95 -1.26 2.28 11.29
N ASP A 96 -0.59 2.00 12.41
CA ASP A 96 0.85 2.23 12.54
C ASP A 96 1.65 1.37 11.56
N GLU A 97 1.26 0.13 11.40
CA GLU A 97 1.93 -0.80 10.49
C GLU A 97 1.73 -0.38 9.04
N LEU A 98 0.51 0.03 8.69
CA LEU A 98 0.22 0.54 7.35
C LEU A 98 1.08 1.77 7.05
N TYR A 99 1.20 2.69 8.01
CA TYR A 99 2.03 3.88 7.83
C TYR A 99 3.48 3.51 7.56
N LYS A 100 4.04 2.58 8.34
CA LYS A 100 5.41 2.10 8.13
C LYS A 100 5.59 1.50 6.74
N LEU A 101 4.60 0.74 6.26
CA LEU A 101 4.64 0.15 4.93
C LEU A 101 4.57 1.20 3.83
N VAL A 102 3.78 2.25 4.02
CA VAL A 102 3.69 3.35 3.05
C VAL A 102 5.03 4.08 2.94
N ILE A 103 5.68 4.36 4.06
CA ILE A 103 7.02 4.97 4.06
C ILE A 103 8.04 4.04 3.38
N GLU A 104 8.01 2.76 3.70
CA GLU A 104 8.89 1.77 3.09
C GLU A 104 8.68 1.69 1.56
N TRP A 105 7.43 1.73 1.12
CA TRP A 105 7.10 1.72 -0.30
C TRP A 105 7.84 2.83 -1.04
N LYS A 106 7.84 4.04 -0.49
CA LYS A 106 8.51 5.18 -1.10
C LYS A 106 10.02 4.97 -1.16
N GLU A 107 10.62 4.43 -0.12
CA GLU A 107 12.04 4.11 -0.11
C GLU A 107 12.39 3.07 -1.19
N MET A 108 11.57 2.04 -1.32
CA MET A 108 11.77 1.01 -2.35
C MET A 108 11.60 1.55 -3.76
N GLU A 109 10.61 2.43 -3.95
CA GLU A 109 10.40 3.08 -5.24
C GLU A 109 11.60 3.93 -5.64
N GLU A 110 12.17 4.67 -4.72
CA GLU A 110 13.37 5.48 -4.98
C GLU A 110 14.57 4.60 -5.33
N LYS A 111 14.75 3.48 -4.63
CA LYS A 111 15.80 2.51 -4.95
C LYS A 111 15.62 1.93 -6.34
N MET A 112 14.38 1.59 -6.71
CA MET A 112 14.07 1.10 -8.04
C MET A 112 14.45 2.13 -9.12
N HIS A 113 14.08 3.39 -8.92
CA HIS A 113 14.37 4.46 -9.88
C HIS A 113 15.86 4.78 -9.97
N ARG A 114 16.63 4.53 -8.92
CA ARG A 114 18.10 4.66 -8.97
C ARG A 114 18.78 3.48 -9.67
N GLY A 115 18.00 2.46 -10.06
CA GLY A 115 18.54 1.29 -10.73
C GLY A 115 19.28 0.31 -9.80
N GLU A 116 19.00 0.34 -8.50
CA GLU A 116 19.62 -0.61 -7.56
C GLU A 116 19.19 -2.04 -7.88
N ASP A 117 20.16 -2.93 -7.96
CA ASP A 117 19.93 -4.34 -8.32
C ASP A 117 19.63 -5.17 -7.07
N ILE A 118 18.49 -4.90 -6.46
CA ILE A 118 18.06 -5.60 -5.23
C ILE A 118 16.74 -6.35 -5.41
N PHE A 119 16.07 -6.18 -6.55
CA PHE A 119 14.76 -6.80 -6.79
C PHE A 119 14.89 -8.11 -7.56
N PRO A 120 14.07 -9.14 -7.28
CA PRO A 120 13.04 -9.15 -6.23
C PRO A 120 13.62 -9.20 -4.83
N LEU A 121 12.95 -8.58 -3.88
CA LEU A 121 13.42 -8.46 -2.49
C LEU A 121 12.36 -8.98 -1.53
N MET A 122 12.71 -9.98 -0.73
CA MET A 122 11.84 -10.51 0.32
C MET A 122 12.17 -9.86 1.65
N ILE A 123 11.15 -9.39 2.36
CA ILE A 123 11.29 -8.81 3.69
C ILE A 123 10.43 -9.63 4.66
N GLU A 124 11.03 -10.10 5.73
CA GLU A 124 10.41 -11.00 6.70
C GLU A 124 10.47 -10.50 8.15
N ASP A 125 10.84 -9.26 8.35
CA ASP A 125 10.97 -8.68 9.69
C ASP A 125 9.69 -8.70 10.53
#